data_a5def634dd016da9b31879adf3389f77
#
_entry.id   a5def634dd016da9b31879adf3389f77
#
_cell.length_a   1.000
_cell.length_b   1.000
_cell.length_c   1.000
_cell.angle_alpha   90.00
_cell.angle_beta   90.00
_cell.angle_gamma   90.00
#
_symmetry.space_group_name_H-M   'P 1'
#
loop_
_entity.id
_entity.type
_entity.pdbx_description
1 polymer ?
#
loop_
_entity_poly.entity_id
_entity_poly.type
_entity_poly.pdbx_seq_one_letter_code
_entity_poly.pdbx_strand_id
1 'polypeptide(L)'
;GGLALGCQAYTFNRFTVFEAIEKTAQAGGRVIEFYPGQRLGGEFGDNARLDQNSPEDVLAKVKEQLTKFDVVPVAFGVVGLSRDEAGNRKVFTFAKALGISTITSEPNAEALDVIEKLVKEYDIRVAIHNHPKQDRNPNYRVWDPKYVLSIVKDRDPRIGACADTGHWARSGIKPLDGLRTLRGRVLSLHLKDVDVLGPAAKDVPYGTGVADMTALLDELRRQKVDGPVSIEYERGGEGPTWDVAQCVGFVRGWAATRK
;
A
#
# COMPACT_ATOMS: atom_id res chain seq x y z
N GLY A 1 -7.31 11.10 -15.72
CA GLY A 1 -7.23 9.96 -14.84
C GLY A 1 -7.35 10.40 -13.41
N GLY A 2 -8.23 9.75 -12.65
CA GLY A 2 -8.37 9.99 -11.22
C GLY A 2 -7.45 9.06 -10.42
N LEU A 3 -7.18 9.40 -9.15
CA LEU A 3 -6.46 8.53 -8.24
C LEU A 3 -7.32 7.29 -7.91
N ALA A 4 -6.73 6.09 -7.99
CA ALA A 4 -7.37 4.85 -7.53
C ALA A 4 -7.30 4.81 -6.00
N LEU A 5 -8.35 5.29 -5.34
CA LEU A 5 -8.41 5.47 -3.89
C LEU A 5 -9.15 4.33 -3.19
N GLY A 6 -8.52 3.74 -2.21
CA GLY A 6 -9.11 2.71 -1.36
C GLY A 6 -8.28 2.45 -0.12
N CYS A 7 -8.31 1.23 0.39
CA CYS A 7 -7.68 0.90 1.65
C CYS A 7 -6.54 -0.12 1.49
N GLN A 8 -5.48 0.06 2.27
CA GLN A 8 -4.64 -1.06 2.69
C GLN A 8 -5.44 -1.86 3.74
N ALA A 9 -5.66 -3.14 3.51
CA ALA A 9 -6.50 -3.98 4.35
C ALA A 9 -5.99 -4.13 5.80
N TYR A 10 -4.72 -3.79 6.07
CA TYR A 10 -4.17 -3.75 7.42
C TYR A 10 -4.88 -2.72 8.32
N THR A 11 -5.48 -1.69 7.74
CA THR A 11 -6.43 -0.78 8.42
C THR A 11 -7.52 -1.56 9.17
N PHE A 12 -7.91 -2.71 8.61
CA PHE A 12 -8.94 -3.62 9.13
C PHE A 12 -8.33 -4.93 9.64
N ASN A 13 -7.13 -4.92 10.23
CA ASN A 13 -6.37 -6.11 10.65
C ASN A 13 -7.08 -6.97 11.73
N ARG A 14 -8.05 -6.41 12.44
CA ARG A 14 -8.90 -7.13 13.41
C ARG A 14 -10.04 -7.89 12.76
N PHE A 15 -10.29 -7.65 11.48
CA PHE A 15 -11.36 -8.22 10.69
C PHE A 15 -10.83 -9.24 9.68
N THR A 16 -11.72 -10.05 9.15
CA THR A 16 -11.41 -10.99 8.07
C THR A 16 -11.19 -10.27 6.75
N VAL A 17 -10.62 -10.97 5.77
CA VAL A 17 -10.49 -10.49 4.39
C VAL A 17 -11.84 -10.03 3.83
N PHE A 18 -12.90 -10.82 4.06
CA PHE A 18 -14.24 -10.54 3.56
C PHE A 18 -14.85 -9.28 4.20
N GLU A 19 -14.69 -9.12 5.50
CA GLU A 19 -15.10 -7.92 6.23
C GLU A 19 -14.28 -6.69 5.82
N ALA A 20 -12.97 -6.84 5.56
CA ALA A 20 -12.13 -5.74 5.11
C ALA A 20 -12.56 -5.20 3.73
N ILE A 21 -12.96 -6.10 2.80
CA ILE A 21 -13.53 -5.71 1.50
C ILE A 21 -14.81 -4.91 1.71
N GLU A 22 -15.75 -5.42 2.53
CA GLU A 22 -17.01 -4.74 2.84
C GLU A 22 -16.77 -3.38 3.49
N LYS A 23 -15.89 -3.29 4.50
CA LYS A 23 -15.56 -2.04 5.19
C LYS A 23 -14.90 -1.01 4.27
N THR A 24 -14.06 -1.48 3.32
CA THR A 24 -13.50 -0.61 2.28
C THR A 24 -14.61 0.03 1.46
N ALA A 25 -15.60 -0.74 0.99
CA ALA A 25 -16.73 -0.23 0.25
C ALA A 25 -17.61 0.71 1.10
N GLN A 26 -17.90 0.34 2.35
CA GLN A 26 -18.69 1.16 3.30
C GLN A 26 -18.04 2.52 3.57
N ALA A 27 -16.71 2.57 3.66
CA ALA A 27 -15.94 3.81 3.78
C ALA A 27 -15.92 4.63 2.48
N GLY A 28 -16.43 4.08 1.37
CA GLY A 28 -16.43 4.70 0.05
C GLY A 28 -15.17 4.44 -0.78
N GLY A 29 -14.26 3.57 -0.34
CA GLY A 29 -13.13 3.09 -1.15
C GLY A 29 -13.60 2.23 -2.32
N ARG A 30 -12.81 2.21 -3.40
CA ARG A 30 -13.10 1.43 -4.61
C ARG A 30 -12.00 0.44 -4.96
N VAL A 31 -10.87 0.54 -4.28
CA VAL A 31 -9.75 -0.39 -4.45
C VAL A 31 -9.28 -0.89 -3.10
N ILE A 32 -8.65 -2.06 -3.09
CA ILE A 32 -8.08 -2.65 -1.87
C ILE A 32 -6.67 -3.18 -2.15
N GLU A 33 -5.78 -2.97 -1.20
CA GLU A 33 -4.50 -3.63 -1.11
C GLU A 33 -4.57 -4.69 -0.02
N PHE A 34 -4.37 -5.96 -0.35
CA PHE A 34 -4.32 -7.04 0.62
C PHE A 34 -2.94 -7.16 1.26
N TYR A 35 -2.88 -7.74 2.46
CA TYR A 35 -1.61 -8.08 3.11
C TYR A 35 -1.55 -9.59 3.42
N PRO A 36 -0.33 -10.19 3.40
CA PRO A 36 -0.16 -11.60 3.69
C PRO A 36 -0.48 -11.91 5.16
N GLY A 37 -1.25 -12.95 5.39
CA GLY A 37 -1.60 -13.41 6.74
C GLY A 37 -2.89 -12.84 7.31
N GLN A 38 -3.68 -12.09 6.55
CA GLN A 38 -5.01 -11.66 6.99
C GLN A 38 -5.94 -12.86 7.14
N ARG A 39 -6.71 -12.92 8.24
CA ARG A 39 -7.64 -14.02 8.52
C ARG A 39 -8.72 -14.13 7.43
N LEU A 40 -9.03 -15.35 7.04
CA LEU A 40 -10.18 -15.63 6.17
C LEU A 40 -11.46 -15.75 6.98
N GLY A 41 -11.46 -16.56 8.04
CA GLY A 41 -12.63 -16.79 8.90
C GLY A 41 -13.76 -17.56 8.21
N GLY A 42 -14.95 -17.58 8.82
CA GLY A 42 -16.12 -18.23 8.27
C GLY A 42 -15.92 -19.71 7.94
N GLU A 43 -16.30 -20.11 6.74
CA GLU A 43 -16.18 -21.51 6.26
C GLU A 43 -14.74 -22.02 6.19
N PHE A 44 -13.74 -21.13 6.15
CA PHE A 44 -12.31 -21.48 6.11
C PHE A 44 -11.70 -21.70 7.49
N GLY A 45 -12.42 -21.38 8.57
CA GLY A 45 -11.96 -21.49 9.94
C GLY A 45 -11.03 -20.37 10.40
N ASP A 46 -10.80 -20.29 11.71
CA ASP A 46 -10.11 -19.17 12.35
C ASP A 46 -8.60 -19.08 12.04
N ASN A 47 -7.99 -20.21 11.66
CA ASN A 47 -6.56 -20.31 11.38
C ASN A 47 -6.20 -20.08 9.91
N ALA A 48 -7.18 -20.09 9.02
CA ALA A 48 -6.95 -19.86 7.60
C ALA A 48 -6.57 -18.39 7.33
N ARG A 49 -5.59 -18.21 6.46
CA ARG A 49 -5.02 -16.89 6.12
C ARG A 49 -4.93 -16.74 4.62
N LEU A 50 -5.12 -15.50 4.16
CA LEU A 50 -4.85 -15.14 2.78
C LEU A 50 -3.35 -14.91 2.60
N ASP A 51 -2.71 -15.68 1.73
CA ASP A 51 -1.32 -15.49 1.33
C ASP A 51 -1.06 -16.07 -0.08
N GLN A 52 0.19 -16.03 -0.51
CA GLN A 52 0.61 -16.53 -1.83
C GLN A 52 0.48 -18.06 -2.02
N ASN A 53 0.11 -18.80 -0.99
CA ASN A 53 -0.15 -20.25 -1.06
C ASN A 53 -1.64 -20.58 -0.97
N SER A 54 -2.51 -19.56 -0.92
CA SER A 54 -3.96 -19.76 -0.87
C SER A 54 -4.46 -20.54 -2.08
N PRO A 55 -5.28 -21.58 -1.89
CA PRO A 55 -5.81 -22.40 -2.98
C PRO A 55 -6.87 -21.67 -3.81
N GLU A 56 -7.18 -22.21 -4.99
CA GLU A 56 -8.08 -21.56 -5.97
C GLU A 56 -9.49 -21.29 -5.44
N ASP A 57 -10.04 -22.19 -4.63
CA ASP A 57 -11.37 -22.02 -4.03
C ASP A 57 -11.43 -20.81 -3.10
N VAL A 58 -10.38 -20.58 -2.30
CA VAL A 58 -10.23 -19.35 -1.49
C VAL A 58 -10.20 -18.11 -2.38
N LEU A 59 -9.38 -18.15 -3.46
CA LEU A 59 -9.28 -17.01 -4.39
C LEU A 59 -10.61 -16.73 -5.09
N ALA A 60 -11.36 -17.79 -5.44
CA ALA A 60 -12.69 -17.66 -6.03
C ALA A 60 -13.65 -16.93 -5.08
N LYS A 61 -13.69 -17.31 -3.80
CA LYS A 61 -14.52 -16.64 -2.78
C LYS A 61 -14.12 -15.20 -2.54
N VAL A 62 -12.82 -14.91 -2.52
CA VAL A 62 -12.34 -13.51 -2.43
C VAL A 62 -12.83 -12.69 -3.63
N LYS A 63 -12.76 -13.23 -4.86
CA LYS A 63 -13.27 -12.57 -6.07
C LYS A 63 -14.79 -12.37 -6.05
N GLU A 64 -15.56 -13.33 -5.54
CA GLU A 64 -17.01 -13.18 -5.35
C GLU A 64 -17.31 -11.99 -4.43
N GLN A 65 -16.62 -11.88 -3.30
CA GLN A 65 -16.80 -10.78 -2.35
C GLN A 65 -16.39 -9.42 -2.95
N LEU A 66 -15.27 -9.37 -3.67
CA LEU A 66 -14.81 -8.17 -4.37
C LEU A 66 -15.87 -7.69 -5.37
N THR A 67 -16.42 -8.61 -6.17
CA THR A 67 -17.50 -8.31 -7.13
C THR A 67 -18.75 -7.82 -6.43
N LYS A 68 -19.17 -8.48 -5.35
CA LYS A 68 -20.36 -8.12 -4.56
C LYS A 68 -20.30 -6.68 -4.05
N PHE A 69 -19.13 -6.21 -3.63
CA PHE A 69 -18.95 -4.87 -3.05
C PHE A 69 -18.39 -3.83 -4.03
N ASP A 70 -18.18 -4.19 -5.30
CA ASP A 70 -17.60 -3.33 -6.33
C ASP A 70 -16.24 -2.73 -5.88
N VAL A 71 -15.37 -3.60 -5.35
CA VAL A 71 -14.01 -3.27 -4.92
C VAL A 71 -13.00 -4.02 -5.79
N VAL A 72 -11.98 -3.31 -6.29
CA VAL A 72 -10.95 -3.88 -7.15
C VAL A 72 -9.67 -4.13 -6.35
N PRO A 73 -9.09 -5.34 -6.36
CA PRO A 73 -7.79 -5.58 -5.74
C PRO A 73 -6.70 -4.97 -6.62
N VAL A 74 -5.87 -4.11 -6.05
CA VAL A 74 -4.85 -3.37 -6.83
C VAL A 74 -3.42 -3.64 -6.39
N ALA A 75 -3.23 -4.03 -5.12
CA ALA A 75 -1.91 -4.31 -4.58
C ALA A 75 -1.95 -5.45 -3.54
N PHE A 76 -0.77 -6.01 -3.28
CA PHE A 76 -0.53 -7.04 -2.27
C PHE A 76 0.80 -6.77 -1.55
N GLY A 77 0.73 -6.54 -0.26
CA GLY A 77 1.91 -6.31 0.59
C GLY A 77 1.56 -5.75 1.99
N VAL A 78 2.54 -5.58 2.88
CA VAL A 78 3.98 -5.71 2.58
C VAL A 78 4.36 -7.20 2.62
N VAL A 79 4.83 -7.74 1.51
CA VAL A 79 5.23 -9.15 1.38
C VAL A 79 6.74 -9.25 1.16
N GLY A 80 7.36 -10.30 1.72
CA GLY A 80 8.79 -10.54 1.54
C GLY A 80 9.11 -10.97 0.11
N LEU A 81 10.02 -10.24 -0.55
CA LEU A 81 10.70 -10.66 -1.76
C LEU A 81 12.20 -10.76 -1.49
N SER A 82 12.85 -11.77 -2.03
CA SER A 82 14.24 -12.08 -1.75
C SER A 82 15.01 -12.51 -3.00
N ARG A 83 16.21 -13.06 -2.83
CA ARG A 83 16.96 -13.68 -3.93
C ARG A 83 16.41 -15.05 -4.36
N ASP A 84 15.48 -15.62 -3.60
CA ASP A 84 14.77 -16.87 -3.96
C ASP A 84 13.74 -16.60 -5.06
N GLU A 85 14.11 -16.90 -6.31
CA GLU A 85 13.23 -16.73 -7.46
C GLU A 85 11.95 -17.58 -7.34
N ALA A 86 12.07 -18.81 -6.82
CA ALA A 86 10.93 -19.73 -6.73
C ALA A 86 9.88 -19.22 -5.70
N GLY A 87 10.34 -18.72 -4.57
CA GLY A 87 9.48 -18.07 -3.57
C GLY A 87 8.82 -16.82 -4.10
N ASN A 88 9.59 -15.94 -4.75
CA ASN A 88 9.06 -14.72 -5.37
C ASN A 88 8.00 -15.06 -6.44
N ARG A 89 8.23 -16.07 -7.27
CA ARG A 89 7.32 -16.49 -8.32
C ARG A 89 5.93 -16.86 -7.80
N LYS A 90 5.84 -17.47 -6.62
CA LYS A 90 4.55 -17.74 -5.96
C LYS A 90 3.78 -16.44 -5.67
N VAL A 91 4.47 -15.41 -5.20
CA VAL A 91 3.87 -14.09 -4.92
C VAL A 91 3.34 -13.46 -6.21
N PHE A 92 4.11 -13.47 -7.29
CA PHE A 92 3.69 -12.92 -8.58
C PHE A 92 2.53 -13.71 -9.19
N THR A 93 2.53 -15.05 -9.08
CA THR A 93 1.44 -15.90 -9.55
C THR A 93 0.14 -15.62 -8.78
N PHE A 94 0.20 -15.50 -7.47
CA PHE A 94 -0.92 -15.11 -6.62
C PHE A 94 -1.47 -13.73 -7.02
N ALA A 95 -0.60 -12.72 -7.15
CA ALA A 95 -1.00 -11.38 -7.57
C ALA A 95 -1.72 -11.41 -8.92
N LYS A 96 -1.15 -12.12 -9.91
CA LYS A 96 -1.77 -12.30 -11.23
C LYS A 96 -3.12 -13.02 -11.17
N ALA A 97 -3.24 -14.05 -10.33
CA ALA A 97 -4.49 -14.79 -10.16
C ALA A 97 -5.64 -13.91 -9.61
N LEU A 98 -5.33 -12.95 -8.76
CA LEU A 98 -6.31 -11.97 -8.25
C LEU A 98 -6.46 -10.72 -9.14
N GLY A 99 -5.69 -10.56 -10.21
CA GLY A 99 -5.70 -9.36 -11.05
C GLY A 99 -5.00 -8.15 -10.40
N ILE A 100 -4.13 -8.40 -9.43
CA ILE A 100 -3.34 -7.39 -8.74
C ILE A 100 -2.19 -6.93 -9.63
N SER A 101 -2.03 -5.61 -9.78
CA SER A 101 -1.03 -4.98 -10.64
C SER A 101 0.23 -4.50 -9.91
N THR A 102 0.21 -4.48 -8.58
CA THR A 102 1.33 -3.96 -7.78
C THR A 102 1.61 -4.87 -6.58
N ILE A 103 2.87 -5.23 -6.38
CA ILE A 103 3.36 -5.91 -5.18
C ILE A 103 4.11 -4.89 -4.35
N THR A 104 3.72 -4.74 -3.08
CA THR A 104 4.39 -3.87 -2.10
C THR A 104 5.34 -4.71 -1.25
N SER A 105 6.62 -4.32 -1.18
CA SER A 105 7.67 -5.13 -0.55
C SER A 105 8.81 -4.27 -0.01
N GLU A 106 9.63 -4.82 0.87
CA GLU A 106 10.87 -4.20 1.39
C GLU A 106 12.08 -5.11 1.12
N PRO A 107 12.44 -5.33 -0.14
CA PRO A 107 13.55 -6.22 -0.49
C PRO A 107 14.90 -5.58 -0.17
N ASN A 108 15.89 -6.42 0.09
CA ASN A 108 17.29 -5.99 0.02
C ASN A 108 17.66 -5.67 -1.43
N ALA A 109 18.57 -4.71 -1.63
CA ALA A 109 18.98 -4.27 -2.97
C ALA A 109 19.52 -5.43 -3.83
N GLU A 110 20.14 -6.42 -3.21
CA GLU A 110 20.67 -7.63 -3.88
C GLU A 110 19.59 -8.53 -4.50
N ALA A 111 18.33 -8.39 -4.08
CA ALA A 111 17.21 -9.15 -4.64
C ALA A 111 16.65 -8.52 -5.93
N LEU A 112 17.01 -7.26 -6.22
CA LEU A 112 16.37 -6.48 -7.28
C LEU A 112 16.59 -7.06 -8.68
N ASP A 113 17.69 -7.75 -8.94
CA ASP A 113 17.95 -8.38 -10.25
C ASP A 113 16.94 -9.52 -10.52
N VAL A 114 16.69 -10.35 -9.50
CA VAL A 114 15.68 -11.43 -9.59
C VAL A 114 14.27 -10.84 -9.69
N ILE A 115 13.98 -9.82 -8.89
CA ILE A 115 12.69 -9.13 -8.91
C ILE A 115 12.43 -8.50 -10.28
N GLU A 116 13.43 -7.84 -10.88
CA GLU A 116 13.30 -7.19 -12.18
C GLU A 116 13.00 -8.18 -13.31
N LYS A 117 13.55 -9.39 -13.25
CA LYS A 117 13.19 -10.47 -14.18
C LYS A 117 11.69 -10.79 -14.09
N LEU A 118 11.16 -10.97 -12.86
CA LEU A 118 9.76 -11.32 -12.64
C LEU A 118 8.81 -10.16 -12.97
N VAL A 119 9.19 -8.93 -12.66
CA VAL A 119 8.45 -7.72 -13.06
C VAL A 119 8.22 -7.69 -14.57
N LYS A 120 9.25 -8.02 -15.36
CA LYS A 120 9.14 -8.08 -16.83
C LYS A 120 8.30 -9.25 -17.32
N GLU A 121 8.43 -10.42 -16.68
CA GLU A 121 7.72 -11.64 -17.06
C GLU A 121 6.21 -11.56 -16.77
N TYR A 122 5.84 -11.05 -15.60
CA TYR A 122 4.44 -11.01 -15.15
C TYR A 122 3.71 -9.72 -15.53
N ASP A 123 4.45 -8.67 -15.93
CA ASP A 123 3.96 -7.30 -16.11
C ASP A 123 3.26 -6.74 -14.86
N ILE A 124 3.88 -6.98 -13.69
CA ILE A 124 3.41 -6.54 -12.38
C ILE A 124 4.46 -5.59 -11.79
N ARG A 125 4.03 -4.46 -11.23
CA ARG A 125 4.90 -3.49 -10.58
C ARG A 125 5.38 -4.02 -9.22
N VAL A 126 6.59 -3.64 -8.82
CA VAL A 126 7.09 -3.82 -7.45
C VAL A 126 7.40 -2.46 -6.85
N ALA A 127 6.66 -2.12 -5.81
CA ALA A 127 6.77 -0.86 -5.10
C ALA A 127 7.45 -1.08 -3.74
N ILE A 128 8.63 -0.45 -3.56
CA ILE A 128 9.42 -0.57 -2.32
C ILE A 128 8.77 0.31 -1.26
N HIS A 129 8.27 -0.32 -0.23
CA HIS A 129 7.65 0.31 0.93
C HIS A 129 8.68 0.81 1.93
N ASN A 130 8.28 1.71 2.79
CA ASN A 130 9.08 2.21 3.89
C ASN A 130 8.31 2.12 5.23
N HIS A 131 8.76 1.30 6.17
CA HIS A 131 8.42 1.44 7.58
C HIS A 131 9.26 2.56 8.22
N PRO A 132 8.97 2.94 9.49
CA PRO A 132 9.76 3.95 10.18
C PRO A 132 11.22 3.54 10.33
N LYS A 133 12.10 4.54 10.41
CA LYS A 133 13.52 4.35 10.73
C LYS A 133 13.69 3.49 11.97
N GLN A 134 14.59 2.52 11.87
CA GLN A 134 14.91 1.59 12.96
C GLN A 134 16.30 1.91 13.49
N ASP A 135 16.40 2.67 14.59
CA ASP A 135 17.70 3.10 15.14
C ASP A 135 18.59 1.92 15.57
N ARG A 136 17.99 0.77 15.93
CA ARG A 136 18.73 -0.45 16.32
C ARG A 136 19.12 -1.34 15.13
N ASN A 137 18.66 -1.02 13.93
CA ASN A 137 18.96 -1.78 12.72
C ASN A 137 19.49 -0.86 11.61
N PRO A 138 20.80 -0.55 11.59
CA PRO A 138 21.39 0.35 10.59
C PRO A 138 21.32 -0.21 9.16
N ASN A 139 21.05 -1.51 8.99
CA ASN A 139 20.87 -2.13 7.68
C ASN A 139 19.48 -1.91 7.09
N TYR A 140 18.50 -1.51 7.90
CA TYR A 140 17.19 -1.14 7.43
C TYR A 140 17.23 0.27 6.85
N ARG A 141 17.30 0.40 5.54
CA ARG A 141 17.57 1.67 4.85
C ARG A 141 16.39 2.18 4.00
N VAL A 142 15.39 1.36 3.72
CA VAL A 142 14.26 1.74 2.83
C VAL A 142 13.36 2.83 3.41
N TRP A 143 13.53 3.19 4.68
CA TRP A 143 12.89 4.35 5.30
C TRP A 143 13.35 5.69 4.68
N ASP A 144 14.57 5.73 4.06
CA ASP A 144 15.13 6.93 3.45
C ASP A 144 14.78 6.98 1.95
N PRO A 145 13.98 7.97 1.49
CA PRO A 145 13.62 8.11 0.09
C PRO A 145 14.83 8.29 -0.84
N LYS A 146 15.94 8.85 -0.34
CA LYS A 146 17.18 8.97 -1.13
C LYS A 146 17.81 7.61 -1.39
N TYR A 147 17.79 6.74 -0.38
CA TYR A 147 18.27 5.37 -0.56
C TYR A 147 17.39 4.61 -1.55
N VAL A 148 16.07 4.66 -1.38
CA VAL A 148 15.15 4.01 -2.32
C VAL A 148 15.39 4.50 -3.74
N LEU A 149 15.48 5.82 -3.96
CA LEU A 149 15.81 6.38 -5.27
C LEU A 149 17.12 5.82 -5.82
N SER A 150 18.15 5.71 -4.99
CA SER A 150 19.49 5.25 -5.43
C SER A 150 19.46 3.82 -5.97
N ILE A 151 18.58 2.95 -5.46
CA ILE A 151 18.50 1.54 -5.87
C ILE A 151 17.47 1.28 -6.97
N VAL A 152 16.55 2.23 -7.26
CA VAL A 152 15.50 2.04 -8.28
C VAL A 152 15.68 2.92 -9.51
N LYS A 153 16.46 4.01 -9.46
CA LYS A 153 16.53 5.04 -10.53
C LYS A 153 16.92 4.49 -11.91
N ASP A 154 17.76 3.47 -11.94
CA ASP A 154 18.31 2.87 -13.16
C ASP A 154 17.66 1.50 -13.48
N ARG A 155 16.60 1.11 -12.74
CA ARG A 155 15.85 -0.14 -12.92
C ARG A 155 14.69 0.04 -13.88
N ASP A 156 14.10 -1.08 -14.29
CA ASP A 156 12.83 -1.10 -15.02
C ASP A 156 11.82 -0.14 -14.37
N PRO A 157 11.09 0.68 -15.13
CA PRO A 157 10.15 1.66 -14.58
C PRO A 157 9.03 1.04 -13.72
N ARG A 158 8.79 -0.26 -13.81
CA ARG A 158 7.86 -1.00 -12.94
C ARG A 158 8.44 -1.33 -11.56
N ILE A 159 9.69 -0.94 -11.27
CA ILE A 159 10.29 -0.99 -9.93
C ILE A 159 10.43 0.45 -9.42
N GLY A 160 9.78 0.75 -8.31
CA GLY A 160 9.78 2.09 -7.72
C GLY A 160 9.41 2.05 -6.25
N ALA A 161 8.78 3.10 -5.76
CA ALA A 161 8.43 3.25 -4.36
C ALA A 161 6.92 3.12 -4.10
N CYS A 162 6.56 2.45 -3.01
CA CYS A 162 5.32 2.65 -2.29
C CYS A 162 5.60 3.67 -1.18
N ALA A 163 5.11 4.89 -1.36
CA ALA A 163 5.39 5.99 -0.45
C ALA A 163 4.45 5.95 0.77
N ASP A 164 4.95 5.48 1.93
CA ASP A 164 4.22 5.60 3.18
C ASP A 164 4.51 6.96 3.84
N THR A 165 3.53 7.85 3.77
CA THR A 165 3.65 9.24 4.25
C THR A 165 3.71 9.33 5.76
N GLY A 166 3.01 8.46 6.49
CA GLY A 166 3.01 8.41 7.94
C GLY A 166 4.32 7.86 8.50
N HIS A 167 4.88 6.84 7.86
CA HIS A 167 6.16 6.29 8.28
C HIS A 167 7.34 7.22 7.99
N TRP A 168 7.27 8.03 6.94
CA TRP A 168 8.22 9.13 6.77
C TRP A 168 8.09 10.16 7.89
N ALA A 169 6.86 10.56 8.22
CA ALA A 169 6.64 11.50 9.33
C ALA A 169 7.18 10.95 10.67
N ARG A 170 6.97 9.65 10.94
CA ARG A 170 7.54 8.95 12.11
C ARG A 170 9.06 8.89 12.08
N SER A 171 9.66 8.95 10.91
CA SER A 171 11.13 9.01 10.71
C SER A 171 11.71 10.42 10.72
N GLY A 172 10.89 11.44 10.96
CA GLY A 172 11.28 12.85 10.96
C GLY A 172 11.44 13.44 9.55
N ILE A 173 10.93 12.77 8.52
CA ILE A 173 10.93 13.23 7.13
C ILE A 173 9.58 13.87 6.84
N LYS A 174 9.59 15.10 6.29
CA LYS A 174 8.36 15.70 5.77
C LYS A 174 7.87 14.91 4.55
N PRO A 175 6.63 14.39 4.56
CA PRO A 175 6.13 13.54 3.49
C PRO A 175 6.25 14.15 2.09
N LEU A 176 6.02 15.44 1.96
CA LEU A 176 6.15 16.16 0.69
C LEU A 176 7.58 16.14 0.13
N ASP A 177 8.59 16.21 1.00
CA ASP A 177 10.00 16.15 0.60
C ASP A 177 10.36 14.73 0.14
N GLY A 178 9.79 13.70 0.79
CA GLY A 178 9.90 12.30 0.36
C GLY A 178 9.35 12.08 -1.04
N LEU A 179 8.12 12.56 -1.31
CA LEU A 179 7.50 12.48 -2.65
C LEU A 179 8.32 13.20 -3.72
N ARG A 180 8.84 14.40 -3.40
CA ARG A 180 9.68 15.16 -4.34
C ARG A 180 10.99 14.47 -4.64
N THR A 181 11.61 13.84 -3.64
CA THR A 181 12.83 13.05 -3.80
C THR A 181 12.62 11.90 -4.78
N LEU A 182 11.46 11.20 -4.67
CA LEU A 182 11.13 10.01 -5.48
C LEU A 182 10.41 10.34 -6.79
N ARG A 183 10.44 11.61 -7.26
CA ARG A 183 9.77 12.01 -8.49
C ARG A 183 10.06 11.08 -9.66
N GLY A 184 8.98 10.59 -10.30
CA GLY A 184 9.04 9.66 -11.42
C GLY A 184 9.28 8.19 -11.02
N ARG A 185 9.35 7.90 -9.71
CA ARG A 185 9.52 6.55 -9.18
C ARG A 185 8.47 6.18 -8.12
N VAL A 186 7.47 7.02 -7.86
CA VAL A 186 6.34 6.69 -6.98
C VAL A 186 5.35 5.85 -7.78
N LEU A 187 5.15 4.60 -7.39
CA LEU A 187 4.28 3.62 -8.04
C LEU A 187 2.99 3.36 -7.26
N SER A 188 3.01 3.53 -5.95
CA SER A 188 1.85 3.43 -5.07
C SER A 188 2.08 4.24 -3.80
N LEU A 189 1.04 4.37 -2.98
CA LEU A 189 1.14 5.05 -1.70
C LEU A 189 0.39 4.29 -0.61
N HIS A 190 0.97 4.30 0.59
CA HIS A 190 0.24 4.20 1.84
C HIS A 190 0.07 5.62 2.38
N LEU A 191 -1.10 6.18 2.10
CA LEU A 191 -1.36 7.58 2.45
C LEU A 191 -1.85 7.66 3.89
N LYS A 192 -1.18 8.48 4.69
CA LYS A 192 -1.47 8.72 6.12
C LYS A 192 -1.34 10.20 6.42
N ASP A 193 -2.23 10.74 7.25
CA ASP A 193 -2.02 11.98 7.98
C ASP A 193 -1.72 11.66 9.44
N VAL A 194 -0.90 12.45 10.10
CA VAL A 194 -0.46 12.20 11.47
C VAL A 194 -0.56 13.46 12.32
N ASP A 195 -0.78 13.28 13.63
CA ASP A 195 -0.98 14.37 14.59
C ASP A 195 0.28 15.20 14.87
N VAL A 196 1.47 14.57 14.79
CA VAL A 196 2.78 15.22 15.00
C VAL A 196 3.84 14.63 14.08
N LEU A 197 4.98 15.29 13.91
CA LEU A 197 6.17 14.70 13.31
C LEU A 197 7.00 13.99 14.37
N GLY A 198 7.50 12.81 14.06
CA GLY A 198 8.39 12.03 14.92
C GLY A 198 7.84 10.69 15.36
N PRO A 199 8.62 9.89 16.13
CA PRO A 199 8.30 8.49 16.41
C PRO A 199 6.99 8.24 17.17
N ALA A 200 6.48 9.25 17.88
CA ALA A 200 5.22 9.18 18.64
C ALA A 200 3.98 9.49 17.81
N ALA A 201 4.14 9.82 16.51
CA ALA A 201 3.05 10.19 15.61
C ALA A 201 1.97 9.12 15.53
N LYS A 202 0.71 9.55 15.59
CA LYS A 202 -0.48 8.70 15.45
C LYS A 202 -1.27 9.13 14.23
N ASP A 203 -1.88 8.17 13.55
CA ASP A 203 -2.72 8.46 12.39
C ASP A 203 -3.97 9.23 12.83
N VAL A 204 -4.34 10.20 12.01
CA VAL A 204 -5.56 11.01 12.16
C VAL A 204 -6.27 11.14 10.81
N PRO A 205 -7.58 11.47 10.80
CA PRO A 205 -8.29 11.71 9.54
C PRO A 205 -7.63 12.83 8.72
N TYR A 206 -7.62 12.66 7.40
CA TYR A 206 -6.93 13.58 6.49
C TYR A 206 -7.37 15.04 6.66
N GLY A 207 -6.39 15.93 6.69
CA GLY A 207 -6.59 17.37 6.87
C GLY A 207 -6.71 17.80 8.33
N THR A 208 -6.62 16.86 9.28
CA THR A 208 -6.63 17.19 10.73
C THR A 208 -5.26 17.05 11.37
N GLY A 209 -4.27 16.57 10.64
CA GLY A 209 -2.90 16.39 11.07
C GLY A 209 -1.92 17.42 10.49
N VAL A 210 -0.65 17.05 10.49
CA VAL A 210 0.48 17.93 10.12
C VAL A 210 1.10 17.60 8.76
N ALA A 211 0.58 16.62 8.01
CA ALA A 211 1.21 16.14 6.77
C ALA A 211 0.92 17.02 5.54
N ASP A 212 0.12 18.08 5.65
CA ASP A 212 -0.35 18.91 4.53
C ASP A 212 -0.89 18.07 3.37
N MET A 213 -1.99 17.39 3.64
CA MET A 213 -2.62 16.45 2.70
C MET A 213 -2.96 17.11 1.35
N THR A 214 -3.31 18.39 1.34
CA THR A 214 -3.58 19.14 0.11
C THR A 214 -2.33 19.24 -0.76
N ALA A 215 -1.20 19.64 -0.17
CA ALA A 215 0.07 19.72 -0.91
C ALA A 215 0.56 18.35 -1.39
N LEU A 216 0.35 17.28 -0.61
CA LEU A 216 0.67 15.90 -1.02
C LEU A 216 -0.15 15.49 -2.26
N LEU A 217 -1.46 15.69 -2.25
CA LEU A 217 -2.34 15.36 -3.36
C LEU A 217 -2.05 16.21 -4.62
N ASP A 218 -1.73 17.50 -4.45
CA ASP A 218 -1.32 18.38 -5.54
C ASP A 218 0.03 17.91 -6.14
N GLU A 219 0.96 17.45 -5.30
CA GLU A 219 2.25 16.90 -5.78
C GLU A 219 2.06 15.59 -6.54
N LEU A 220 1.20 14.67 -6.06
CA LEU A 220 0.88 13.43 -6.77
C LEU A 220 0.29 13.71 -8.15
N ARG A 221 -0.64 14.67 -8.23
CA ARG A 221 -1.21 15.11 -9.51
C ARG A 221 -0.15 15.72 -10.42
N ARG A 222 0.74 16.56 -9.89
CA ARG A 222 1.84 17.18 -10.63
C ARG A 222 2.81 16.15 -11.21
N GLN A 223 3.09 15.09 -10.45
CA GLN A 223 3.93 13.97 -10.88
C GLN A 223 3.20 12.98 -11.80
N LYS A 224 1.88 13.12 -11.98
CA LYS A 224 1.03 12.21 -12.75
C LYS A 224 1.13 10.76 -12.23
N VAL A 225 1.15 10.59 -10.90
CA VAL A 225 1.14 9.27 -10.29
C VAL A 225 -0.16 8.57 -10.68
N ASP A 226 -0.05 7.38 -11.26
CA ASP A 226 -1.16 6.57 -11.79
C ASP A 226 -1.42 5.28 -11.00
N GLY A 227 -0.65 5.06 -9.96
CA GLY A 227 -0.75 3.88 -9.11
C GLY A 227 -1.80 3.99 -8.01
N PRO A 228 -2.02 2.90 -7.26
CA PRO A 228 -2.98 2.87 -6.17
C PRO A 228 -2.57 3.82 -5.04
N VAL A 229 -3.59 4.46 -4.46
CA VAL A 229 -3.50 5.26 -3.24
C VAL A 229 -4.27 4.51 -2.15
N SER A 230 -3.55 3.77 -1.33
CA SER A 230 -4.11 3.00 -0.23
C SER A 230 -4.13 3.86 1.05
N ILE A 231 -5.32 4.08 1.59
CA ILE A 231 -5.45 4.64 2.94
C ILE A 231 -5.02 3.54 3.91
N GLU A 232 -3.98 3.79 4.68
CA GLU A 232 -3.58 2.89 5.77
C GLU A 232 -3.71 3.64 7.09
N TYR A 233 -4.66 3.19 7.93
CA TYR A 233 -5.03 3.85 9.17
C TYR A 233 -4.81 2.90 10.34
N GLU A 234 -3.68 3.05 11.04
CA GLU A 234 -3.19 2.10 12.03
C GLU A 234 -3.54 2.45 13.47
N ARG A 235 -4.44 3.41 13.70
CA ARG A 235 -4.77 3.86 15.05
C ARG A 235 -5.41 2.77 15.92
N GLY A 236 -5.95 1.72 15.27
CA GLY A 236 -6.66 0.64 15.95
C GLY A 236 -8.06 1.06 16.43
N GLY A 237 -8.76 0.16 17.13
CA GLY A 237 -10.11 0.40 17.61
C GLY A 237 -11.19 -0.33 16.82
N GLU A 238 -12.44 -0.20 17.25
CA GLU A 238 -13.59 -0.87 16.61
C GLU A 238 -14.17 -0.09 15.42
N GLY A 239 -13.70 1.15 15.18
CA GLY A 239 -14.31 2.08 14.26
C GLY A 239 -13.45 2.73 13.18
N PRO A 240 -12.38 2.09 12.60
CA PRO A 240 -11.57 2.77 11.58
C PRO A 240 -12.37 3.13 10.32
N THR A 241 -13.53 2.50 10.07
CA THR A 241 -14.38 2.75 8.91
C THR A 241 -14.81 4.21 8.81
N TRP A 242 -15.18 4.85 9.92
CA TRP A 242 -15.59 6.27 9.94
C TRP A 242 -14.43 7.21 9.67
N ASP A 243 -13.27 6.97 10.26
CA ASP A 243 -12.07 7.76 10.03
C ASP A 243 -11.60 7.63 8.57
N VAL A 244 -11.66 6.40 8.03
CA VAL A 244 -11.36 6.14 6.60
C VAL A 244 -12.37 6.84 5.69
N ALA A 245 -13.66 6.84 6.03
CA ALA A 245 -14.68 7.57 5.26
C ALA A 245 -14.42 9.08 5.23
N GLN A 246 -13.92 9.67 6.33
CA GLN A 246 -13.47 11.07 6.35
C GLN A 246 -12.27 11.26 5.42
N CYS A 247 -11.28 10.35 5.43
CA CYS A 247 -10.15 10.40 4.50
C CYS A 247 -10.60 10.34 3.04
N VAL A 248 -11.54 9.44 2.70
CA VAL A 248 -12.13 9.36 1.35
C VAL A 248 -12.86 10.65 0.99
N GLY A 249 -13.65 11.20 1.92
CA GLY A 249 -14.37 12.46 1.75
C GLY A 249 -13.42 13.62 1.47
N PHE A 250 -12.30 13.71 2.19
CA PHE A 250 -11.27 14.73 1.97
C PHE A 250 -10.70 14.68 0.55
N VAL A 251 -10.29 13.49 0.09
CA VAL A 251 -9.71 13.33 -1.26
C VAL A 251 -10.74 13.64 -2.35
N ARG A 252 -12.01 13.24 -2.17
CA ARG A 252 -13.09 13.58 -3.11
C ARG A 252 -13.35 15.08 -3.16
N GLY A 253 -13.38 15.76 -2.01
CA GLY A 253 -13.52 17.21 -1.91
C GLY A 253 -12.36 17.93 -2.60
N TRP A 254 -11.11 17.49 -2.34
CA TRP A 254 -9.95 18.02 -3.03
C TRP A 254 -10.06 17.83 -4.56
N ALA A 255 -10.44 16.65 -5.04
CA ALA A 255 -10.57 16.38 -6.48
C ALA A 255 -11.67 17.22 -7.15
N ALA A 256 -12.77 17.49 -6.45
CA ALA A 256 -13.88 18.31 -6.97
C ALA A 256 -13.48 19.76 -7.22
N THR A 257 -12.52 20.30 -6.48
CA THR A 257 -12.02 21.68 -6.61
C THR A 257 -10.92 21.85 -7.64
N ARG A 258 -10.47 20.78 -8.32
CA ARG A 258 -9.32 20.77 -9.25
C ARG A 258 -9.68 20.27 -10.65
N LYS A 259 -10.90 20.52 -11.07
CA LYS A 259 -11.40 20.21 -12.44
C LYS A 259 -10.74 21.07 -13.48
#